data_3da0de8a0687a88a8cd3da1cca9b9a1d
#
_entry.id   3da0de8a0687a88a8cd3da1cca9b9a1d
#
_cell.length_a   1.000
_cell.length_b   1.000
_cell.length_c   1.000
_cell.angle_alpha   90.00
_cell.angle_beta   90.00
_cell.angle_gamma   90.00
#
_symmetry.space_group_name_H-M   'P 1'
#
loop_
_entity.id
_entity.type
_entity.pdbx_description
1 polymer ?
#
loop_
_entity_poly.entity_id
_entity_poly.type
_entity_poly.pdbx_seq_one_letter_code
_entity_poly.pdbx_strand_id
1 'polypeptide(L)'
;AGHKVADLAAQIAGVQGAALAEKDLALVMIGMNDILELYASYPATGRDALLAEARTRGAAFGAQVNQLALRGPAVVVLTVPDLGLTPFALAQNTSTGDATRSALISALVAAFNNRMSVALINDGRLIGLVYADIEVQNNVKFAASFGLANVVAAACRADAPLPGCTSATLVDTATASTWLWADALRLSPAGQSRLGLLA
;
A
#
# COMPACT_ATOMS: atom_id res chain seq x y z
N ALA A 1 -8.75 7.30 -11.68
CA ALA A 1 -7.62 7.73 -10.85
C ALA A 1 -7.91 7.33 -9.41
N GLY A 2 -6.92 6.79 -8.70
CA GLY A 2 -7.09 6.38 -7.30
C GLY A 2 -6.97 7.59 -6.37
N HIS A 3 -7.53 7.45 -5.17
CA HIS A 3 -7.46 8.50 -4.16
C HIS A 3 -6.05 8.64 -3.56
N LYS A 4 -5.72 9.86 -3.15
CA LYS A 4 -4.49 10.26 -2.48
C LYS A 4 -4.79 10.81 -1.08
N VAL A 5 -3.76 11.06 -0.29
CA VAL A 5 -3.91 11.65 1.06
C VAL A 5 -4.71 12.95 1.01
N ALA A 6 -4.55 13.77 -0.03
CA ALA A 6 -5.30 15.02 -0.21
C ALA A 6 -6.82 14.80 -0.30
N ASP A 7 -7.28 13.64 -0.76
CA ASP A 7 -8.71 13.33 -0.93
C ASP A 7 -9.36 12.79 0.37
N LEU A 8 -8.55 12.37 1.34
CA LEU A 8 -9.05 11.67 2.53
C LEU A 8 -9.97 12.57 3.38
N ALA A 9 -9.63 13.84 3.53
CA ALA A 9 -10.46 14.78 4.28
C ALA A 9 -11.87 14.90 3.71
N ALA A 10 -12.00 14.92 2.37
CA ALA A 10 -13.31 14.94 1.70
C ALA A 10 -14.07 13.62 1.89
N GLN A 11 -13.38 12.48 1.86
CA GLN A 11 -13.99 11.17 2.13
C GLN A 11 -14.52 11.10 3.57
N ILE A 12 -13.71 11.54 4.54
CA ILE A 12 -14.13 11.60 5.96
C ILE A 12 -15.32 12.55 6.13
N ALA A 13 -15.34 13.69 5.44
CA ALA A 13 -16.46 14.62 5.46
C ALA A 13 -17.73 14.03 4.84
N GLY A 14 -17.58 13.22 3.77
CA GLY A 14 -18.72 12.53 3.12
C GLY A 14 -19.43 11.50 3.99
N VAL A 15 -18.72 10.93 4.98
CA VAL A 15 -19.30 9.98 5.94
C VAL A 15 -20.08 10.69 7.06
N GLN A 16 -20.00 12.02 7.16
CA GLN A 16 -20.63 12.82 8.24
C GLN A 16 -22.16 12.76 8.30
N GLY A 17 -22.84 12.25 7.28
CA GLY A 17 -24.29 12.02 7.32
C GLY A 17 -24.72 10.83 8.20
N ALA A 18 -23.81 9.90 8.48
CA ALA A 18 -23.98 8.83 9.47
C ALA A 18 -23.12 9.20 10.68
N ALA A 19 -23.73 9.39 11.85
CA ALA A 19 -22.99 9.61 13.08
C ALA A 19 -22.06 8.42 13.32
N LEU A 20 -20.75 8.62 13.22
CA LEU A 20 -19.76 7.62 13.60
C LEU A 20 -19.85 7.43 15.12
N ALA A 21 -20.03 6.20 15.57
CA ALA A 21 -20.20 5.85 16.97
C ALA A 21 -19.01 5.06 17.50
N GLU A 22 -18.85 4.98 18.81
CA GLU A 22 -17.76 4.22 19.48
C GLU A 22 -17.69 2.74 19.10
N LYS A 23 -18.79 2.16 18.59
CA LYS A 23 -18.84 0.76 18.14
C LYS A 23 -18.52 0.59 16.65
N ASP A 24 -18.35 1.68 15.93
CA ASP A 24 -17.98 1.61 14.51
C ASP A 24 -16.49 1.37 14.36
N LEU A 25 -16.13 0.69 13.27
CA LEU A 25 -14.75 0.46 12.88
C LEU A 25 -14.49 1.12 11.54
N ALA A 26 -13.50 1.99 11.48
CA ALA A 26 -13.00 2.57 10.25
C ALA A 26 -11.70 1.87 9.83
N LEU A 27 -11.69 1.29 8.64
CA LEU A 27 -10.48 0.72 8.02
C LEU A 27 -9.93 1.71 7.00
N VAL A 28 -8.68 2.13 7.16
CA VAL A 28 -8.06 3.16 6.32
C VAL A 28 -6.75 2.67 5.72
N MET A 29 -6.67 2.67 4.39
CA MET A 29 -5.44 2.43 3.63
C MET A 29 -5.37 3.41 2.48
N ILE A 30 -4.39 4.32 2.50
CA ILE A 30 -4.15 5.33 1.46
C ILE A 30 -2.65 5.63 1.36
N GLY A 31 -2.22 6.23 0.26
CA GLY A 31 -0.82 6.62 0.05
C GLY A 31 -0.14 5.93 -1.14
N MET A 32 -0.67 4.79 -1.64
CA MET A 32 -0.09 4.13 -2.82
C MET A 32 -0.01 5.08 -4.02
N ASN A 33 -1.09 5.82 -4.30
CA ASN A 33 -1.13 6.78 -5.41
C ASN A 33 -0.24 8.01 -5.16
N ASP A 34 -0.03 8.39 -3.90
CA ASP A 34 0.93 9.43 -3.53
C ASP A 34 2.36 9.00 -3.89
N ILE A 35 2.74 7.77 -3.54
CA ILE A 35 4.06 7.23 -3.86
C ILE A 35 4.27 7.11 -5.36
N LEU A 36 3.28 6.60 -6.11
CA LEU A 36 3.36 6.47 -7.57
C LEU A 36 3.47 7.82 -8.27
N GLU A 37 2.75 8.84 -7.79
CA GLU A 37 2.84 10.22 -8.30
C GLU A 37 4.23 10.82 -8.04
N LEU A 38 4.76 10.66 -6.82
CA LEU A 38 6.10 11.13 -6.49
C LEU A 38 7.15 10.44 -7.36
N TYR A 39 7.06 9.13 -7.51
CA TYR A 39 7.98 8.39 -8.36
C TYR A 39 7.90 8.83 -9.82
N ALA A 40 6.71 9.13 -10.34
CA ALA A 40 6.52 9.57 -11.73
C ALA A 40 7.24 10.90 -12.04
N SER A 41 7.54 11.72 -11.04
CA SER A 41 8.29 12.98 -11.21
C SER A 41 9.82 12.79 -11.20
N TYR A 42 10.32 11.59 -10.89
CA TYR A 42 11.74 11.27 -10.95
C TYR A 42 12.15 10.98 -12.43
N PRO A 43 13.31 11.43 -12.95
CA PRO A 43 14.38 12.13 -12.21
C PRO A 43 14.29 13.67 -12.25
N ALA A 44 13.26 14.25 -12.85
CA ALA A 44 13.13 15.71 -12.93
C ALA A 44 13.09 16.34 -11.53
N THR A 45 12.42 15.69 -10.59
CA THR A 45 12.55 16.01 -9.16
C THR A 45 13.57 15.06 -8.52
N GLY A 46 14.57 15.62 -7.86
CA GLY A 46 15.65 14.84 -7.25
C GLY A 46 15.16 13.97 -6.08
N ARG A 47 15.86 12.87 -5.83
CA ARG A 47 15.53 11.88 -4.80
C ARG A 47 15.22 12.48 -3.43
N ASP A 48 16.07 13.39 -2.95
CA ASP A 48 15.93 13.94 -1.60
C ASP A 48 14.68 14.80 -1.44
N ALA A 49 14.32 15.57 -2.47
CA ALA A 49 13.08 16.34 -2.50
C ALA A 49 11.86 15.41 -2.50
N LEU A 50 11.89 14.30 -3.26
CA LEU A 50 10.82 13.31 -3.27
C LEU A 50 10.65 12.62 -1.91
N LEU A 51 11.75 12.27 -1.23
CA LEU A 51 11.72 11.70 0.12
C LEU A 51 11.17 12.69 1.15
N ALA A 52 11.51 13.97 1.03
CA ALA A 52 10.97 15.02 1.89
C ALA A 52 9.46 15.16 1.70
N GLU A 53 8.99 15.19 0.46
CA GLU A 53 7.56 15.27 0.14
C GLU A 53 6.80 14.01 0.60
N ALA A 54 7.37 12.80 0.44
CA ALA A 54 6.77 11.58 0.97
C ALA A 54 6.57 11.66 2.49
N ARG A 55 7.54 12.19 3.22
CA ARG A 55 7.41 12.43 4.68
C ARG A 55 6.29 13.42 4.99
N THR A 56 6.18 14.51 4.24
CA THR A 56 5.13 15.52 4.41
C THR A 56 3.75 14.90 4.22
N ARG A 57 3.54 14.12 3.15
CA ARG A 57 2.28 13.43 2.89
C ARG A 57 1.98 12.36 3.94
N GLY A 58 2.97 11.61 4.39
CA GLY A 58 2.81 10.64 5.49
C GLY A 58 2.37 11.30 6.79
N ALA A 59 2.99 12.43 7.17
CA ALA A 59 2.57 13.20 8.35
C ALA A 59 1.13 13.72 8.23
N ALA A 60 0.75 14.22 7.05
CA ALA A 60 -0.62 14.68 6.78
C ALA A 60 -1.63 13.52 6.89
N PHE A 61 -1.28 12.33 6.39
CA PHE A 61 -2.10 11.13 6.53
C PHE A 61 -2.34 10.77 8.00
N GLY A 62 -1.27 10.67 8.81
CA GLY A 62 -1.40 10.40 10.25
C GLY A 62 -2.27 11.43 10.97
N ALA A 63 -2.12 12.71 10.66
CA ALA A 63 -2.95 13.77 11.23
C ALA A 63 -4.45 13.60 10.88
N GLN A 64 -4.77 13.22 9.64
CA GLN A 64 -6.16 12.97 9.22
C GLN A 64 -6.75 11.73 9.89
N VAL A 65 -5.96 10.66 10.08
CA VAL A 65 -6.38 9.48 10.85
C VAL A 65 -6.70 9.83 12.29
N ASN A 66 -5.88 10.67 12.93
CA ASN A 66 -6.17 11.17 14.28
C ASN A 66 -7.51 11.93 14.34
N GLN A 67 -7.76 12.79 13.35
CA GLN A 67 -9.04 13.52 13.27
C GLN A 67 -10.24 12.58 13.10
N LEU A 68 -10.09 11.48 12.37
CA LEU A 68 -11.13 10.46 12.24
C LEU A 68 -11.37 9.75 13.57
N ALA A 69 -10.31 9.29 14.24
CA ALA A 69 -10.40 8.61 15.53
C ALA A 69 -11.05 9.48 16.62
N LEU A 70 -10.75 10.78 16.64
CA LEU A 70 -11.35 11.73 17.58
C LEU A 70 -12.87 11.96 17.37
N ARG A 71 -13.45 11.43 16.28
CA ARG A 71 -14.90 11.49 16.01
C ARG A 71 -15.68 10.34 16.60
N GLY A 72 -15.02 9.34 17.19
CA GLY A 72 -15.65 8.27 17.94
C GLY A 72 -15.31 6.84 17.50
N PRO A 73 -15.13 6.50 16.20
CA PRO A 73 -14.90 5.13 15.81
C PRO A 73 -13.51 4.64 16.23
N ALA A 74 -13.38 3.33 16.48
CA ALA A 74 -12.07 2.69 16.43
C ALA A 74 -11.53 2.75 14.98
N VAL A 75 -10.24 3.00 14.81
CA VAL A 75 -9.61 3.08 13.48
C VAL A 75 -8.52 2.02 13.35
N VAL A 76 -8.58 1.22 12.29
CA VAL A 76 -7.46 0.39 11.85
C VAL A 76 -6.85 1.05 10.63
N VAL A 77 -5.59 1.46 10.76
CA VAL A 77 -4.83 2.07 9.67
C VAL A 77 -3.74 1.12 9.20
N LEU A 78 -3.64 0.95 7.87
CA LEU A 78 -2.60 0.14 7.26
C LEU A 78 -1.50 1.06 6.71
N THR A 79 -0.24 0.66 6.90
CA THR A 79 0.87 1.25 6.16
C THR A 79 0.71 0.98 4.66
N VAL A 80 1.30 1.82 3.82
CA VAL A 80 1.42 1.54 2.38
C VAL A 80 2.28 0.30 2.21
N PRO A 81 1.83 -0.76 1.51
CA PRO A 81 2.65 -1.92 1.21
C PRO A 81 3.96 -1.52 0.50
N ASP A 82 5.02 -2.30 0.64
CA ASP A 82 6.29 -1.99 -0.04
C ASP A 82 6.14 -2.13 -1.56
N LEU A 83 5.82 -1.00 -2.21
CA LEU A 83 5.62 -0.93 -3.66
C LEU A 83 6.89 -1.19 -4.47
N GLY A 84 8.08 -1.04 -3.86
CA GLY A 84 9.34 -1.34 -4.52
C GLY A 84 9.55 -2.83 -4.79
N LEU A 85 8.76 -3.70 -4.15
CA LEU A 85 8.78 -5.15 -4.36
C LEU A 85 7.75 -5.63 -5.39
N THR A 86 6.93 -4.74 -5.93
CA THR A 86 5.89 -5.06 -6.91
C THR A 86 6.47 -5.41 -8.28
N PRO A 87 5.75 -6.19 -9.11
CA PRO A 87 6.13 -6.40 -10.51
C PRO A 87 6.33 -5.09 -11.28
N PHE A 88 5.53 -4.05 -10.98
CA PHE A 88 5.70 -2.71 -11.55
C PHE A 88 7.09 -2.14 -11.26
N ALA A 89 7.49 -2.12 -9.99
CA ALA A 89 8.77 -1.53 -9.59
C ALA A 89 9.96 -2.31 -10.17
N LEU A 90 9.89 -3.63 -10.19
CA LEU A 90 10.91 -4.47 -10.80
C LEU A 90 11.03 -4.23 -12.32
N ALA A 91 9.90 -4.04 -13.01
CA ALA A 91 9.90 -3.69 -14.43
C ALA A 91 10.50 -2.30 -14.68
N GLN A 92 10.40 -1.34 -13.75
CA GLN A 92 11.06 -0.03 -13.87
C GLN A 92 12.59 -0.16 -13.92
N ASN A 93 13.19 -1.07 -13.16
CA ASN A 93 14.64 -1.32 -13.21
C ASN A 93 15.07 -1.73 -14.62
N THR A 94 14.33 -2.62 -15.26
CA THR A 94 14.66 -3.13 -16.60
C THR A 94 14.36 -2.10 -17.68
N SER A 95 13.20 -1.47 -17.65
CA SER A 95 12.73 -0.55 -18.71
C SER A 95 13.56 0.75 -18.79
N THR A 96 14.09 1.20 -17.64
CA THR A 96 14.93 2.41 -17.59
C THR A 96 16.43 2.12 -17.65
N GLY A 97 16.84 0.84 -17.53
CA GLY A 97 18.26 0.47 -17.38
C GLY A 97 18.88 0.92 -16.05
N ASP A 98 18.06 1.31 -15.06
CA ASP A 98 18.49 1.80 -13.75
C ASP A 98 18.01 0.85 -12.66
N ALA A 99 18.89 -0.02 -12.18
CA ALA A 99 18.61 -1.03 -11.17
C ALA A 99 18.20 -0.44 -9.79
N THR A 100 18.26 0.88 -9.61
CA THR A 100 17.93 1.54 -8.34
C THR A 100 16.50 2.04 -8.27
N ARG A 101 15.69 1.90 -9.33
CA ARG A 101 14.31 2.40 -9.38
C ARG A 101 13.39 1.76 -8.33
N SER A 102 13.41 0.45 -8.23
CA SER A 102 12.62 -0.27 -7.21
C SER A 102 13.04 0.11 -5.79
N ALA A 103 14.35 0.28 -5.55
CA ALA A 103 14.86 0.73 -4.26
C ALA A 103 14.44 2.19 -3.93
N LEU A 104 14.33 3.06 -4.93
CA LEU A 104 13.78 4.41 -4.73
C LEU A 104 12.31 4.33 -4.31
N ILE A 105 11.51 3.50 -4.97
CA ILE A 105 10.08 3.32 -4.62
C ILE A 105 9.95 2.79 -3.19
N SER A 106 10.72 1.77 -2.78
CA SER A 106 10.76 1.30 -1.39
C SER A 106 11.15 2.41 -0.40
N ALA A 107 12.13 3.24 -0.76
CA ALA A 107 12.55 4.36 0.09
C ALA A 107 11.46 5.42 0.26
N LEU A 108 10.67 5.70 -0.79
CA LEU A 108 9.51 6.60 -0.72
C LEU A 108 8.43 6.04 0.20
N VAL A 109 8.11 4.74 0.07
CA VAL A 109 7.17 4.05 0.97
C VAL A 109 7.65 4.14 2.42
N ALA A 110 8.89 3.80 2.69
CA ALA A 110 9.46 3.86 4.04
C ALA A 110 9.41 5.28 4.63
N ALA A 111 9.74 6.30 3.84
CA ALA A 111 9.70 7.70 4.26
C ALA A 111 8.27 8.14 4.62
N PHE A 112 7.28 7.75 3.82
CA PHE A 112 5.87 8.01 4.05
C PHE A 112 5.37 7.30 5.32
N ASN A 113 5.54 5.97 5.39
CA ASN A 113 5.04 5.13 6.49
C ASN A 113 5.64 5.54 7.84
N ASN A 114 6.96 5.80 7.88
CA ASN A 114 7.63 6.23 9.11
C ASN A 114 7.04 7.55 9.64
N ARG A 115 6.80 8.54 8.76
CA ARG A 115 6.25 9.81 9.20
C ARG A 115 4.77 9.74 9.56
N MET A 116 3.99 8.89 8.87
CA MET A 116 2.62 8.56 9.26
C MET A 116 2.60 7.97 10.67
N SER A 117 3.39 6.93 10.93
CA SER A 117 3.41 6.25 12.22
C SER A 117 3.80 7.18 13.38
N VAL A 118 4.77 8.07 13.16
CA VAL A 118 5.18 9.09 14.15
C VAL A 118 4.07 10.13 14.40
N ALA A 119 3.25 10.42 13.40
CA ALA A 119 2.17 11.41 13.52
C ALA A 119 0.90 10.85 14.18
N LEU A 120 0.73 9.52 14.24
CA LEU A 120 -0.44 8.89 14.87
C LEU A 120 -0.44 9.09 16.39
N ILE A 121 -1.62 9.28 16.95
CA ILE A 121 -1.84 9.19 18.40
C ILE A 121 -1.68 7.72 18.80
N ASN A 122 -0.62 7.44 19.53
CA ASN A 122 -0.29 6.08 19.98
C ASN A 122 -0.65 5.91 21.46
N ASP A 123 -1.94 5.93 21.77
CA ASP A 123 -2.45 5.70 23.13
C ASP A 123 -2.99 4.25 23.32
N GLY A 124 -2.94 3.43 22.28
CA GLY A 124 -3.37 2.04 22.29
C GLY A 124 -4.89 1.80 22.42
N ARG A 125 -5.72 2.84 22.28
CA ARG A 125 -7.17 2.76 22.48
C ARG A 125 -7.99 2.96 21.22
N LEU A 126 -7.63 3.95 20.41
CA LEU A 126 -8.45 4.39 19.28
C LEU A 126 -7.92 3.96 17.93
N ILE A 127 -6.60 3.76 17.80
CA ILE A 127 -5.93 3.50 16.53
C ILE A 127 -5.13 2.22 16.62
N GLY A 128 -5.48 1.23 15.82
CA GLY A 128 -4.69 0.05 15.51
C GLY A 128 -3.84 0.28 14.26
N LEU A 129 -2.54 -0.02 14.31
CA LEU A 129 -1.62 0.11 13.17
C LEU A 129 -1.23 -1.27 12.65
N VAL A 130 -1.50 -1.52 11.36
CA VAL A 130 -1.15 -2.75 10.64
C VAL A 130 0.01 -2.46 9.69
N TYR A 131 1.12 -3.17 9.84
CA TYR A 131 2.34 -3.00 9.05
C TYR A 131 2.29 -3.81 7.74
N ALA A 132 1.54 -3.32 6.77
CA ALA A 132 1.39 -3.96 5.46
C ALA A 132 2.69 -3.99 4.64
N ASP A 133 3.58 -3.01 4.80
CA ASP A 133 4.91 -2.99 4.21
C ASP A 133 5.79 -4.13 4.74
N ILE A 134 5.81 -4.32 6.05
CA ILE A 134 6.57 -5.41 6.68
C ILE A 134 6.04 -6.77 6.26
N GLU A 135 4.70 -6.94 6.18
CA GLU A 135 4.10 -8.19 5.70
C GLU A 135 4.53 -8.51 4.26
N VAL A 136 4.49 -7.53 3.35
CA VAL A 136 4.95 -7.72 1.97
C VAL A 136 6.44 -8.07 1.93
N GLN A 137 7.28 -7.39 2.70
CA GLN A 137 8.72 -7.68 2.80
C GLN A 137 8.97 -9.10 3.31
N ASN A 138 8.24 -9.54 4.34
CA ASN A 138 8.32 -10.90 4.86
C ASN A 138 7.88 -11.94 3.83
N ASN A 139 6.77 -11.68 3.13
CA ASN A 139 6.26 -12.57 2.08
C ASN A 139 7.27 -12.76 0.94
N VAL A 140 7.97 -11.70 0.56
CA VAL A 140 9.03 -11.78 -0.47
C VAL A 140 10.27 -12.49 0.06
N LYS A 141 10.71 -12.16 1.28
CA LYS A 141 11.92 -12.69 1.89
C LYS A 141 11.80 -14.17 2.25
N PHE A 142 10.64 -14.60 2.72
CA PHE A 142 10.40 -15.96 3.24
C PHE A 142 9.31 -16.68 2.44
N ALA A 143 9.28 -16.47 1.11
CA ALA A 143 8.22 -16.95 0.21
C ALA A 143 7.88 -18.44 0.42
N ALA A 144 8.89 -19.31 0.47
CA ALA A 144 8.70 -20.74 0.67
C ALA A 144 8.02 -21.09 2.01
N SER A 145 8.37 -20.39 3.10
CA SER A 145 7.75 -20.60 4.42
C SER A 145 6.27 -20.20 4.42
N PHE A 146 5.90 -19.34 3.50
CA PHE A 146 4.52 -18.88 3.33
C PHE A 146 3.75 -19.62 2.21
N GLY A 147 4.36 -20.64 1.60
CA GLY A 147 3.74 -21.40 0.50
C GLY A 147 3.58 -20.58 -0.79
N LEU A 148 4.36 -19.51 -0.94
CA LEU A 148 4.34 -18.68 -2.15
C LEU A 148 5.34 -19.22 -3.18
N ALA A 149 4.84 -19.57 -4.37
CA ALA A 149 5.65 -20.04 -5.49
C ALA A 149 6.22 -18.89 -6.31
N ASN A 150 5.57 -17.72 -6.32
CA ASN A 150 6.03 -16.55 -7.05
C ASN A 150 5.70 -15.26 -6.29
N VAL A 151 6.72 -14.41 -6.13
CA VAL A 151 6.63 -13.11 -5.43
C VAL A 151 7.14 -11.95 -6.27
N VAL A 152 7.43 -12.18 -7.56
CA VAL A 152 8.05 -11.17 -8.45
C VAL A 152 7.22 -10.87 -9.69
N ALA A 153 6.32 -11.76 -10.10
CA ALA A 153 5.52 -11.61 -11.32
C ALA A 153 4.02 -11.50 -11.01
N ALA A 154 3.28 -10.89 -11.93
CA ALA A 154 1.82 -10.80 -11.90
C ALA A 154 1.19 -12.15 -12.29
N ALA A 155 0.19 -12.59 -11.53
CA ALA A 155 -0.56 -13.80 -11.83
C ALA A 155 -1.56 -13.63 -12.98
N CYS A 156 -2.18 -12.45 -13.09
CA CYS A 156 -3.11 -12.12 -14.16
C CYS A 156 -2.37 -11.86 -15.48
N ARG A 157 -2.89 -12.38 -16.56
CA ARG A 157 -2.39 -12.08 -17.90
C ARG A 157 -2.60 -10.60 -18.23
N ALA A 158 -1.70 -10.02 -19.03
CA ALA A 158 -1.74 -8.61 -19.40
C ALA A 158 -3.00 -8.23 -20.22
N ASP A 159 -3.55 -9.20 -20.98
CA ASP A 159 -4.78 -9.04 -21.78
C ASP A 159 -6.07 -9.20 -20.94
N ALA A 160 -5.97 -9.58 -19.68
CA ALA A 160 -7.07 -9.76 -18.74
C ALA A 160 -6.78 -9.08 -17.38
N PRO A 161 -6.64 -7.72 -17.36
CA PRO A 161 -6.34 -7.02 -16.12
C PRO A 161 -7.54 -7.05 -15.15
N LEU A 162 -7.28 -6.74 -13.88
CA LEU A 162 -8.36 -6.57 -12.91
C LEU A 162 -9.34 -5.45 -13.34
N PRO A 163 -10.65 -5.62 -13.18
CA PRO A 163 -11.33 -6.72 -12.47
C PRO A 163 -11.63 -7.96 -13.32
N GLY A 164 -11.22 -8.00 -14.59
CA GLY A 164 -11.50 -9.12 -15.52
C GLY A 164 -10.63 -10.37 -15.30
N CYS A 165 -9.67 -10.32 -14.38
CA CYS A 165 -8.82 -11.45 -14.06
C CYS A 165 -9.59 -12.54 -13.31
N THR A 166 -9.60 -13.75 -13.86
CA THR A 166 -10.25 -14.94 -13.30
C THR A 166 -9.26 -16.10 -13.28
N SER A 167 -9.63 -17.24 -12.70
CA SER A 167 -8.79 -18.45 -12.72
C SER A 167 -8.45 -18.93 -14.13
N ALA A 168 -9.30 -18.62 -15.12
CA ALA A 168 -9.07 -18.97 -16.53
C ALA A 168 -8.14 -18.01 -17.30
N THR A 169 -7.84 -16.85 -16.70
CA THR A 169 -7.03 -15.79 -17.32
C THR A 169 -5.72 -15.52 -16.55
N LEU A 170 -5.31 -16.47 -15.73
CA LEU A 170 -3.98 -16.45 -15.11
C LEU A 170 -2.90 -16.82 -16.14
N VAL A 171 -1.66 -16.40 -15.90
CA VAL A 171 -0.51 -16.90 -16.64
C VAL A 171 -0.28 -18.38 -16.30
N ASP A 172 0.39 -19.10 -17.19
CA ASP A 172 0.70 -20.50 -16.96
C ASP A 172 1.42 -20.71 -15.62
N THR A 173 1.04 -21.76 -14.91
CA THR A 173 1.54 -22.11 -13.57
C THR A 173 1.11 -21.18 -12.43
N ALA A 174 0.47 -20.05 -12.70
CA ALA A 174 -0.01 -19.16 -11.66
C ALA A 174 -1.26 -19.71 -10.97
N THR A 175 -1.34 -19.50 -9.66
CA THR A 175 -2.54 -19.76 -8.88
C THR A 175 -2.85 -18.58 -7.96
N ALA A 176 -4.12 -18.39 -7.63
CA ALA A 176 -4.54 -17.35 -6.71
C ALA A 176 -4.02 -17.55 -5.27
N SER A 177 -3.63 -18.78 -4.93
CA SER A 177 -3.21 -19.17 -3.58
C SER A 177 -1.69 -19.20 -3.37
N THR A 178 -0.89 -19.22 -4.46
CA THR A 178 0.58 -19.34 -4.35
C THR A 178 1.37 -18.21 -4.99
N TRP A 179 0.70 -17.27 -5.64
CA TRP A 179 1.34 -16.07 -6.17
C TRP A 179 1.02 -14.88 -5.30
N LEU A 180 2.00 -14.00 -5.05
CA LEU A 180 1.82 -12.83 -4.18
C LEU A 180 1.06 -11.71 -4.88
N TRP A 181 1.30 -11.50 -6.18
CA TRP A 181 0.76 -10.39 -6.94
C TRP A 181 -0.31 -10.85 -7.93
N ALA A 182 -1.47 -10.19 -7.93
CA ALA A 182 -2.49 -10.38 -8.95
C ALA A 182 -2.10 -9.68 -10.26
N ASP A 183 -1.72 -8.41 -10.17
CA ASP A 183 -1.27 -7.60 -11.31
C ASP A 183 0.05 -6.88 -11.00
N ALA A 184 0.38 -5.84 -11.75
CA ALA A 184 1.61 -5.10 -11.58
C ALA A 184 1.76 -4.41 -10.21
N LEU A 185 0.66 -4.16 -9.48
CA LEU A 185 0.65 -3.37 -8.25
C LEU A 185 -0.15 -4.00 -7.11
N ARG A 186 -1.10 -4.88 -7.41
CA ARG A 186 -2.09 -5.36 -6.44
C ARG A 186 -1.78 -6.77 -5.98
N LEU A 187 -1.99 -7.00 -4.69
CA LEU A 187 -1.88 -8.33 -4.10
C LEU A 187 -2.93 -9.29 -4.67
N SER A 188 -2.54 -10.54 -4.84
CA SER A 188 -3.43 -11.65 -5.16
C SER A 188 -4.34 -11.99 -3.97
N PRO A 189 -5.31 -12.91 -4.12
CA PRO A 189 -6.07 -13.44 -2.99
C PRO A 189 -5.18 -14.00 -1.86
N ALA A 190 -4.06 -14.67 -2.19
CA ALA A 190 -3.10 -15.11 -1.17
C ALA A 190 -2.52 -13.94 -0.38
N GLY A 191 -2.02 -12.90 -1.06
CA GLY A 191 -1.48 -11.71 -0.42
C GLY A 191 -2.53 -10.93 0.38
N GLN A 192 -3.75 -10.80 -0.15
CA GLN A 192 -4.86 -10.14 0.55
C GLN A 192 -5.27 -10.89 1.82
N SER A 193 -5.37 -12.23 1.76
CA SER A 193 -5.70 -13.04 2.92
C SER A 193 -4.69 -12.89 4.04
N ARG A 194 -3.40 -12.84 3.72
CA ARG A 194 -2.34 -12.64 4.71
C ARG A 194 -2.43 -11.27 5.36
N LEU A 195 -2.67 -10.24 4.56
CA LEU A 195 -2.83 -8.88 5.08
C LEU A 195 -4.08 -8.77 5.97
N GLY A 196 -5.18 -9.44 5.59
CA GLY A 196 -6.41 -9.47 6.38
C GLY A 196 -6.28 -10.21 7.72
N LEU A 197 -5.32 -11.13 7.87
CA LEU A 197 -5.06 -11.81 9.14
C LEU A 197 -4.32 -10.91 10.16
N LEU A 198 -3.77 -9.79 9.73
CA LEU A 198 -3.08 -8.82 10.60
C LEU A 198 -4.02 -7.71 11.10
N ALA A 199 -5.13 -7.48 10.41
CA ALA A 199 -6.11 -6.44 10.73
C ALA A 199 -7.20 -6.96 11.66
#